data_01992baa3bef23db2599166ce1857c1e
#
_entry.id   01992baa3bef23db2599166ce1857c1e
#
_cell.length_a   1.000
_cell.length_b   1.000
_cell.length_c   1.000
_cell.angle_alpha   90.00
_cell.angle_beta   90.00
_cell.angle_gamma   90.00
#
_symmetry.space_group_name_H-M   'P 1'
#
loop_
_entity.id
_entity.type
_entity.pdbx_description
1 polymer ?
#
loop_
_entity_poly.entity_id
_entity_poly.type
_entity_poly.pdbx_seq_one_letter_code
_entity_poly.pdbx_strand_id
1 'polypeptide(L)'
;GPYRPFYHSLKPRWYLDRYGTYDDGSISHVLAEDHYLSGTNLFIRRSLLEQLGGFNTAVGMTGTRLGYGEETSLQRRVRQERPNEMIYYEPRLTVSHLVRPEKMRLLWCAKQMFVSGRDWQRVVYDTTTERIHAILSCLRAVRALLELVKGFLLGYLRRDRIRYPYIENYLYEVVFVHLQTLGSTYEQVTHRAKH
;
A
#
# COMPACT_ATOMS: atom_id res chain seq x y z
N GLY A 1 8.02 -6.30 -12.72
CA GLY A 1 8.39 -7.64 -12.26
C GLY A 1 8.36 -7.80 -10.75
N PRO A 2 8.53 -9.05 -10.26
CA PRO A 2 8.51 -9.34 -8.82
C PRO A 2 9.75 -8.82 -8.10
N TYR A 3 9.66 -8.72 -6.77
CA TYR A 3 10.83 -8.55 -5.91
C TYR A 3 10.76 -9.46 -4.69
N ARG A 4 11.95 -9.80 -4.18
CA ARG A 4 12.14 -10.60 -2.98
C ARG A 4 12.89 -9.80 -1.93
N PRO A 5 12.62 -9.98 -0.63
CA PRO A 5 13.31 -9.23 0.39
C PRO A 5 14.78 -9.64 0.48
N PHE A 6 15.62 -8.64 0.68
CA PHE A 6 17.03 -8.80 1.02
C PHE A 6 17.31 -8.09 2.35
N TYR A 7 18.05 -8.74 3.23
CA TYR A 7 18.35 -8.24 4.57
C TYR A 7 19.88 -8.17 4.74
N HIS A 8 20.39 -7.03 5.15
CA HIS A 8 21.80 -6.88 5.54
C HIS A 8 21.99 -6.91 7.07
N SER A 9 20.92 -7.02 7.85
CA SER A 9 20.91 -7.13 9.31
C SER A 9 20.01 -8.25 9.77
N LEU A 10 20.09 -8.59 11.06
CA LEU A 10 19.23 -9.62 11.64
C LEU A 10 17.74 -9.24 11.48
N LYS A 11 17.01 -10.16 10.86
CA LYS A 11 15.56 -10.08 10.71
C LYS A 11 14.87 -10.53 12.00
N PRO A 12 13.93 -9.75 12.57
CA PRO A 12 13.12 -10.19 13.69
C PRO A 12 12.37 -11.48 13.35
N ARG A 13 12.24 -12.40 14.29
CA ARG A 13 11.59 -13.71 14.07
C ARG A 13 10.15 -13.60 13.55
N TRP A 14 9.43 -12.56 13.96
CA TRP A 14 8.05 -12.31 13.53
C TRP A 14 7.93 -11.80 12.09
N TYR A 15 9.00 -11.15 11.55
CA TYR A 15 8.93 -10.56 10.22
C TYR A 15 9.08 -11.63 9.15
N LEU A 16 8.00 -11.90 8.42
CA LEU A 16 7.97 -12.93 7.37
C LEU A 16 8.37 -12.34 6.02
N ASP A 17 9.04 -13.13 5.18
CA ASP A 17 9.53 -12.68 3.88
C ASP A 17 8.39 -12.18 2.97
N ARG A 18 7.19 -12.76 3.09
CA ARG A 18 6.01 -12.29 2.35
C ARG A 18 5.64 -10.83 2.63
N TYR A 19 6.05 -10.24 3.76
CA TYR A 19 5.81 -8.82 4.05
C TYR A 19 6.70 -7.88 3.23
N GLY A 20 7.80 -8.37 2.72
CA GLY A 20 8.72 -7.64 1.85
C GLY A 20 8.77 -8.18 0.42
N THR A 21 7.78 -8.97 0.00
CA THR A 21 7.68 -9.59 -1.32
C THR A 21 6.56 -8.96 -2.13
N TYR A 22 6.78 -8.81 -3.42
CA TYR A 22 5.72 -8.60 -4.42
C TYR A 22 5.84 -9.67 -5.49
N ASP A 23 4.73 -10.28 -5.84
CA ASP A 23 4.64 -11.34 -6.84
C ASP A 23 3.22 -11.36 -7.41
N ASP A 24 3.08 -11.32 -8.72
CA ASP A 24 1.79 -11.38 -9.44
C ASP A 24 1.69 -12.66 -10.28
N GLY A 25 2.38 -13.73 -9.84
CA GLY A 25 2.30 -15.04 -10.46
C GLY A 25 3.55 -15.44 -11.24
N SER A 26 3.50 -16.66 -11.81
CA SER A 26 4.63 -17.31 -12.48
C SER A 26 4.61 -17.19 -14.01
N ILE A 27 3.56 -16.59 -14.58
CA ILE A 27 3.37 -16.46 -16.03
C ILE A 27 3.37 -14.99 -16.40
N SER A 28 4.06 -14.66 -17.50
CA SER A 28 4.05 -13.32 -18.06
C SER A 28 2.67 -12.95 -18.61
N HIS A 29 2.15 -11.78 -18.25
CA HIS A 29 0.81 -11.36 -18.69
C HIS A 29 0.65 -9.84 -18.73
N VAL A 30 -0.36 -9.38 -19.45
CA VAL A 30 -0.83 -7.99 -19.34
C VAL A 30 -1.52 -7.82 -18.00
N LEU A 31 -1.11 -6.80 -17.25
CA LEU A 31 -1.61 -6.56 -15.90
C LEU A 31 -3.08 -6.10 -15.95
N ALA A 32 -3.92 -6.68 -15.11
CA ALA A 32 -5.32 -6.29 -14.98
C ALA A 32 -5.45 -4.81 -14.52
N GLU A 33 -6.59 -4.20 -14.81
CA GLU A 33 -6.78 -2.75 -14.59
C GLU A 33 -6.68 -2.32 -13.12
N ASP A 34 -7.06 -3.20 -12.20
CA ASP A 34 -7.03 -3.00 -10.76
C ASP A 34 -5.71 -3.43 -10.10
N HIS A 35 -4.78 -4.02 -10.89
CA HIS A 35 -3.45 -4.42 -10.44
C HIS A 35 -2.40 -3.37 -10.82
N TYR A 36 -1.38 -3.22 -9.98
CA TYR A 36 -0.31 -2.23 -10.15
C TYR A 36 1.06 -2.84 -9.86
N LEU A 37 2.02 -2.55 -10.72
CA LEU A 37 3.42 -2.89 -10.46
C LEU A 37 3.97 -2.00 -9.34
N SER A 38 4.83 -2.59 -8.51
CA SER A 38 5.57 -1.84 -7.50
C SER A 38 6.69 -1.01 -8.12
N GLY A 39 6.90 0.19 -7.63
CA GLY A 39 8.00 1.06 -8.03
C GLY A 39 9.39 0.49 -7.76
N THR A 40 9.49 -0.52 -6.89
CA THR A 40 10.76 -1.24 -6.64
C THR A 40 11.31 -1.94 -7.87
N ASN A 41 10.42 -2.40 -8.79
CA ASN A 41 10.80 -3.12 -10.01
C ASN A 41 9.88 -2.74 -11.17
N LEU A 42 9.94 -1.46 -11.55
CA LEU A 42 9.16 -0.85 -12.63
C LEU A 42 10.09 -0.32 -13.71
N PHE A 43 9.84 -0.70 -14.96
CA PHE A 43 10.47 -0.15 -16.15
C PHE A 43 9.43 0.57 -16.99
N ILE A 44 9.75 1.73 -17.48
CA ILE A 44 8.90 2.51 -18.38
C ILE A 44 9.74 3.10 -19.51
N ARG A 45 9.19 3.17 -20.71
CA ARG A 45 9.83 3.87 -21.82
C ARG A 45 9.96 5.36 -21.48
N ARG A 46 11.16 5.90 -21.66
CA ARG A 46 11.46 7.30 -21.35
C ARG A 46 10.52 8.26 -22.07
N SER A 47 10.28 8.03 -23.37
CA SER A 47 9.37 8.86 -24.16
C SER A 47 7.94 8.87 -23.62
N LEU A 48 7.43 7.72 -23.13
CA LEU A 48 6.11 7.63 -22.49
C LEU A 48 6.08 8.41 -21.17
N LEU A 49 7.12 8.28 -20.35
CA LEU A 49 7.23 9.01 -19.09
C LEU A 49 7.27 10.53 -19.31
N GLU A 50 8.02 10.98 -20.32
CA GLU A 50 8.11 12.40 -20.70
C GLU A 50 6.76 12.93 -21.23
N GLN A 51 6.05 12.17 -22.06
CA GLN A 51 4.72 12.53 -22.56
C GLN A 51 3.67 12.64 -21.44
N LEU A 52 3.82 11.88 -20.38
CA LEU A 52 2.96 11.93 -19.20
C LEU A 52 3.39 13.01 -18.19
N GLY A 53 4.47 13.76 -18.45
CA GLY A 53 4.97 14.78 -17.52
C GLY A 53 5.65 14.23 -16.26
N GLY A 54 6.11 12.97 -16.28
CA GLY A 54 6.83 12.35 -15.16
C GLY A 54 5.93 11.81 -14.05
N PHE A 55 6.50 11.59 -12.88
CA PHE A 55 5.78 11.18 -11.68
C PHE A 55 4.99 12.34 -11.06
N ASN A 56 3.86 12.02 -10.42
CA ASN A 56 3.09 13.00 -9.68
C ASN A 56 3.81 13.33 -8.35
N THR A 57 4.34 14.54 -8.24
CA THR A 57 5.10 15.00 -7.06
C THR A 57 4.23 15.33 -5.84
N ALA A 58 2.90 15.35 -5.99
CA ALA A 58 1.97 15.57 -4.88
C ALA A 58 1.77 14.32 -4.01
N VAL A 59 2.15 13.13 -4.51
CA VAL A 59 2.08 11.84 -3.83
C VAL A 59 3.45 11.19 -3.77
N GLY A 60 3.59 10.15 -2.93
CA GLY A 60 4.86 9.43 -2.78
C GLY A 60 5.75 9.97 -1.67
N MET A 61 6.96 9.45 -1.60
CA MET A 61 7.94 9.83 -0.57
C MET A 61 8.57 11.20 -0.89
N THR A 62 8.58 12.08 0.11
CA THR A 62 9.24 13.40 0.00
C THR A 62 10.19 13.58 1.18
N GLY A 63 11.48 13.48 0.93
CA GLY A 63 12.52 13.54 1.97
C GLY A 63 12.30 12.46 3.04
N THR A 64 12.05 12.87 4.29
CA THR A 64 11.79 11.96 5.42
C THR A 64 10.30 11.61 5.59
N ARG A 65 9.41 12.26 4.82
CA ARG A 65 7.96 12.03 4.90
C ARG A 65 7.59 10.76 4.16
N LEU A 66 7.00 9.82 4.91
CA LEU A 66 6.44 8.60 4.31
C LEU A 66 5.26 8.94 3.40
N GLY A 67 5.27 8.42 2.20
CA GLY A 67 4.22 8.55 1.19
C GLY A 67 4.28 7.40 0.19
N TYR A 68 3.16 7.12 -0.46
CA TYR A 68 2.98 6.05 -1.44
C TYR A 68 2.17 6.54 -2.63
N GLY A 69 2.22 5.76 -3.72
CA GLY A 69 1.26 5.87 -4.81
C GLY A 69 1.76 6.65 -6.03
N GLU A 70 3.00 7.11 -6.06
CA GLU A 70 3.59 7.77 -7.24
C GLU A 70 3.59 6.87 -8.46
N GLU A 71 3.99 5.61 -8.30
CA GLU A 71 3.96 4.61 -9.36
C GLU A 71 2.54 4.16 -9.72
N THR A 72 1.65 4.06 -8.76
CA THR A 72 0.23 3.75 -8.99
C THR A 72 -0.44 4.88 -9.76
N SER A 73 -0.18 6.13 -9.37
CA SER A 73 -0.68 7.32 -10.08
C SER A 73 -0.20 7.36 -11.54
N LEU A 74 1.08 7.04 -11.76
CA LEU A 74 1.65 6.97 -13.10
C LEU A 74 0.96 5.89 -13.95
N GLN A 75 0.81 4.67 -13.40
CA GLN A 75 0.17 3.56 -14.11
C GLN A 75 -1.31 3.82 -14.43
N ARG A 76 -2.03 4.52 -13.53
CA ARG A 76 -3.40 4.98 -13.82
C ARG A 76 -3.44 5.97 -14.98
N ARG A 77 -2.53 6.96 -15.02
CA ARG A 77 -2.45 7.91 -16.13
C ARG A 77 -2.10 7.21 -17.44
N VAL A 78 -1.20 6.21 -17.43
CA VAL A 78 -0.94 5.38 -18.61
C VAL A 78 -2.26 4.80 -19.15
N ARG A 79 -3.06 4.17 -18.31
CA ARG A 79 -4.33 3.55 -18.70
C ARG A 79 -5.35 4.57 -19.19
N GLN A 80 -5.43 5.74 -18.57
CA GLN A 80 -6.41 6.78 -18.89
C GLN A 80 -6.02 7.59 -20.14
N GLU A 81 -4.75 8.00 -20.24
CA GLU A 81 -4.30 8.91 -21.29
C GLU A 81 -3.70 8.19 -22.49
N ARG A 82 -3.33 6.93 -22.34
CA ARG A 82 -2.68 6.09 -23.36
C ARG A 82 -3.28 4.68 -23.39
N PRO A 83 -4.57 4.52 -23.72
CA PRO A 83 -5.28 3.22 -23.60
C PRO A 83 -4.70 2.12 -24.50
N ASN A 84 -3.92 2.47 -25.52
CA ASN A 84 -3.22 1.52 -26.38
C ASN A 84 -1.89 1.01 -25.79
N GLU A 85 -1.42 1.59 -24.67
CA GLU A 85 -0.23 1.14 -23.97
C GLU A 85 -0.58 0.06 -22.96
N MET A 86 0.18 -1.02 -22.97
CA MET A 86 -0.03 -2.15 -22.07
C MET A 86 0.97 -2.10 -20.91
N ILE A 87 0.49 -2.37 -19.70
CA ILE A 87 1.32 -2.62 -18.52
C ILE A 87 1.52 -4.14 -18.43
N TYR A 88 2.77 -4.59 -18.48
CA TYR A 88 3.11 -5.99 -18.60
C TYR A 88 3.88 -6.49 -17.39
N TYR A 89 3.45 -7.61 -16.82
CA TYR A 89 4.16 -8.29 -15.74
C TYR A 89 5.08 -9.38 -16.33
N GLU A 90 6.35 -9.38 -15.93
CA GLU A 90 7.34 -10.37 -16.34
C GLU A 90 7.99 -11.01 -15.11
N PRO A 91 7.64 -12.27 -14.77
CA PRO A 91 8.12 -12.92 -13.54
C PRO A 91 9.64 -13.21 -13.53
N ARG A 92 10.29 -13.27 -14.70
CA ARG A 92 11.74 -13.48 -14.80
C ARG A 92 12.54 -12.23 -14.42
N LEU A 93 11.95 -11.05 -14.46
CA LEU A 93 12.57 -9.80 -14.04
C LEU A 93 12.48 -9.66 -12.51
N THR A 94 13.18 -10.51 -11.77
CA THR A 94 13.20 -10.48 -10.31
C THR A 94 14.35 -9.62 -9.80
N VAL A 95 14.07 -8.78 -8.78
CA VAL A 95 15.08 -7.99 -8.08
C VAL A 95 15.07 -8.27 -6.57
N SER A 96 16.23 -8.08 -5.94
CA SER A 96 16.37 -8.11 -4.48
C SER A 96 16.07 -6.73 -3.90
N HIS A 97 15.04 -6.64 -3.07
CA HIS A 97 14.62 -5.40 -2.41
C HIS A 97 15.17 -5.33 -0.98
N LEU A 98 16.01 -4.34 -0.71
CA LEU A 98 16.56 -4.13 0.63
C LEU A 98 15.46 -3.72 1.62
N VAL A 99 15.18 -4.61 2.57
CA VAL A 99 14.31 -4.30 3.71
C VAL A 99 15.16 -3.75 4.85
N ARG A 100 15.07 -2.45 5.07
CA ARG A 100 15.82 -1.76 6.13
C ARG A 100 15.29 -2.14 7.51
N PRO A 101 16.12 -2.16 8.57
CA PRO A 101 15.72 -2.56 9.92
C PRO A 101 14.53 -1.79 10.50
N GLU A 102 14.44 -0.50 10.21
CA GLU A 102 13.32 0.33 10.66
C GLU A 102 11.98 -0.11 10.08
N LYS A 103 11.95 -0.67 8.85
CA LYS A 103 10.74 -1.19 8.20
C LYS A 103 10.21 -2.46 8.86
N MET A 104 11.03 -3.13 9.67
CA MET A 104 10.65 -4.32 10.42
C MET A 104 10.18 -4.02 11.85
N ARG A 105 10.00 -2.74 12.22
CA ARG A 105 9.46 -2.33 13.51
C ARG A 105 7.94 -2.20 13.43
N LEU A 106 7.21 -2.70 14.44
CA LEU A 106 5.75 -2.63 14.49
C LEU A 106 5.19 -1.22 14.33
N LEU A 107 5.81 -0.25 14.99
CA LEU A 107 5.38 1.15 14.89
C LEU A 107 5.51 1.69 13.45
N TRP A 108 6.59 1.30 12.76
CA TRP A 108 6.75 1.66 11.35
C TRP A 108 5.66 0.99 10.49
N CYS A 109 5.38 -0.30 10.73
CA CYS A 109 4.34 -1.03 10.03
C CYS A 109 2.95 -0.41 10.25
N ALA A 110 2.63 -0.04 11.48
CA ALA A 110 1.38 0.64 11.80
C ALA A 110 1.26 1.99 11.05
N LYS A 111 2.33 2.80 11.06
CA LYS A 111 2.39 4.06 10.32
C LYS A 111 2.26 3.83 8.81
N GLN A 112 2.95 2.82 8.29
CA GLN A 112 2.86 2.44 6.88
C GLN A 112 1.43 2.11 6.47
N MET A 113 0.73 1.28 7.25
CA MET A 113 -0.67 0.90 6.96
C MET A 113 -1.59 2.12 6.89
N PHE A 114 -1.48 3.03 7.86
CA PHE A 114 -2.27 4.27 7.84
C PHE A 114 -1.96 5.14 6.62
N VAL A 115 -0.67 5.39 6.36
CA VAL A 115 -0.24 6.24 5.23
C VAL A 115 -0.60 5.61 3.90
N SER A 116 -0.46 4.29 3.76
CA SER A 116 -0.86 3.55 2.58
C SER A 116 -2.36 3.72 2.27
N GLY A 117 -3.22 3.60 3.29
CA GLY A 117 -4.66 3.83 3.12
C GLY A 117 -5.00 5.27 2.74
N ARG A 118 -4.34 6.25 3.37
CA ARG A 118 -4.48 7.68 3.05
C ARG A 118 -4.10 7.97 1.60
N ASP A 119 -2.94 7.52 1.17
CA ASP A 119 -2.40 7.85 -0.15
C ASP A 119 -3.09 7.05 -1.26
N TRP A 120 -3.52 5.82 -0.98
CA TRP A 120 -4.40 5.07 -1.89
C TRP A 120 -5.69 5.85 -2.20
N GLN A 121 -6.30 6.45 -1.17
CA GLN A 121 -7.49 7.28 -1.37
C GLN A 121 -7.21 8.46 -2.30
N ARG A 122 -6.05 9.11 -2.17
CA ARG A 122 -5.64 10.23 -3.05
C ARG A 122 -5.47 9.84 -4.50
N VAL A 123 -4.93 8.64 -4.72
CA VAL A 123 -4.54 8.19 -6.06
C VAL A 123 -5.68 7.54 -6.81
N VAL A 124 -6.49 6.72 -6.12
CA VAL A 124 -7.49 5.86 -6.76
C VAL A 124 -8.86 6.50 -6.81
N TYR A 125 -9.23 7.23 -5.76
CA TYR A 125 -10.54 7.85 -5.69
C TYR A 125 -10.43 9.33 -6.01
N ASP A 126 -10.91 9.70 -7.19
CA ASP A 126 -11.10 11.11 -7.53
C ASP A 126 -12.12 11.71 -6.55
N THR A 127 -11.74 12.84 -5.98
CA THR A 127 -12.45 13.47 -4.85
C THR A 127 -13.79 14.10 -5.23
N THR A 128 -14.20 14.01 -6.50
CA THR A 128 -15.41 14.66 -7.03
C THR A 128 -16.71 13.92 -6.71
N THR A 129 -16.66 12.68 -6.22
CA THR A 129 -17.86 11.86 -6.03
C THR A 129 -18.42 11.97 -4.59
N GLU A 130 -19.38 12.85 -4.42
CA GLU A 130 -20.61 12.83 -3.62
C GLU A 130 -20.61 12.90 -2.08
N ARG A 131 -21.48 13.82 -1.58
CA ARG A 131 -21.80 14.07 -0.15
C ARG A 131 -22.34 12.86 0.62
N ILE A 132 -22.91 11.88 -0.05
CA ILE A 132 -23.47 10.65 0.57
C ILE A 132 -22.39 9.85 1.31
N HIS A 133 -21.14 9.98 0.89
CA HIS A 133 -20.04 9.22 1.47
C HIS A 133 -19.49 9.73 2.81
N ALA A 134 -19.82 10.94 3.27
CA ALA A 134 -19.26 11.46 4.53
C ALA A 134 -19.75 10.66 5.75
N ILE A 135 -21.05 10.42 5.86
CA ILE A 135 -21.65 9.66 6.97
C ILE A 135 -21.14 8.21 6.92
N LEU A 136 -21.14 7.60 5.73
CA LEU A 136 -20.62 6.25 5.57
C LEU A 136 -19.13 6.15 5.89
N SER A 137 -18.36 7.18 5.56
CA SER A 137 -16.92 7.24 5.89
C SER A 137 -16.71 7.37 7.40
N CYS A 138 -17.50 8.18 8.09
CA CYS A 138 -17.46 8.27 9.56
C CYS A 138 -17.85 6.93 10.21
N LEU A 139 -18.89 6.26 9.74
CA LEU A 139 -19.28 4.94 10.23
C LEU A 139 -18.19 3.89 10.01
N ARG A 140 -17.53 3.91 8.84
CA ARG A 140 -16.38 3.04 8.54
C ARG A 140 -15.22 3.31 9.48
N ALA A 141 -14.91 4.59 9.78
CA ALA A 141 -13.86 4.95 10.72
C ALA A 141 -14.17 4.47 12.14
N VAL A 142 -15.39 4.69 12.62
CA VAL A 142 -15.83 4.21 13.95
C VAL A 142 -15.71 2.69 14.02
N ARG A 143 -16.20 1.97 13.02
CA ARG A 143 -16.07 0.52 12.96
C ARG A 143 -14.60 0.08 12.94
N ALA A 144 -13.76 0.71 12.12
CA ALA A 144 -12.33 0.39 12.05
C ALA A 144 -11.63 0.63 13.39
N LEU A 145 -11.97 1.71 14.09
CA LEU A 145 -11.46 2.00 15.43
C LEU A 145 -11.88 0.94 16.45
N LEU A 146 -13.16 0.55 16.45
CA LEU A 146 -13.67 -0.50 17.33
C LEU A 146 -12.97 -1.84 17.07
N GLU A 147 -12.82 -2.26 15.80
CA GLU A 147 -12.12 -3.50 15.46
C GLU A 147 -10.62 -3.43 15.80
N LEU A 148 -9.99 -2.26 15.65
CA LEU A 148 -8.60 -2.04 16.07
C LEU A 148 -8.45 -2.22 17.59
N VAL A 149 -9.28 -1.55 18.39
CA VAL A 149 -9.27 -1.67 19.86
C VAL A 149 -9.57 -3.12 20.30
N LYS A 150 -10.61 -3.73 19.73
CA LYS A 150 -10.97 -5.13 20.00
C LYS A 150 -9.83 -6.08 19.62
N GLY A 151 -9.20 -5.87 18.46
CA GLY A 151 -8.06 -6.66 18.01
C GLY A 151 -6.88 -6.57 18.96
N PHE A 152 -6.54 -5.40 19.47
CA PHE A 152 -5.51 -5.25 20.51
C PHE A 152 -5.88 -5.98 21.81
N LEU A 153 -7.10 -5.80 22.31
CA LEU A 153 -7.53 -6.37 23.59
C LEU A 153 -7.67 -7.90 23.52
N LEU A 154 -8.24 -8.42 22.45
CA LEU A 154 -8.52 -9.84 22.31
C LEU A 154 -7.37 -10.63 21.65
N GLY A 155 -6.51 -9.96 20.89
CA GLY A 155 -5.46 -10.62 20.13
C GLY A 155 -4.47 -11.39 20.99
N TYR A 156 -4.15 -10.88 22.16
CA TYR A 156 -3.28 -11.57 23.11
C TYR A 156 -3.89 -12.89 23.61
N LEU A 157 -5.19 -12.89 23.89
CA LEU A 157 -5.90 -14.04 24.50
C LEU A 157 -6.45 -15.02 23.46
N ARG A 158 -6.96 -14.54 22.35
CA ARG A 158 -7.79 -15.32 21.40
C ARG A 158 -7.15 -15.53 20.02
N ARG A 159 -5.91 -15.03 19.79
CA ARG A 159 -5.27 -15.28 18.48
C ARG A 159 -5.01 -16.77 18.27
N ASP A 160 -5.17 -17.22 17.05
CA ASP A 160 -4.68 -18.52 16.63
C ASP A 160 -3.15 -18.53 16.67
N ARG A 161 -2.58 -19.26 17.65
CA ARG A 161 -1.12 -19.32 17.85
C ARG A 161 -0.40 -20.17 16.82
N ILE A 162 -1.11 -21.03 16.11
CA ILE A 162 -0.55 -21.82 15.00
C ILE A 162 -0.37 -20.89 13.78
N ARG A 163 -1.42 -20.16 13.42
CA ARG A 163 -1.39 -19.21 12.30
C ARG A 163 -0.54 -17.97 12.61
N TYR A 164 -0.58 -17.47 13.83
CA TYR A 164 0.13 -16.28 14.29
C TYR A 164 1.00 -16.62 15.51
N PRO A 165 2.15 -17.28 15.33
CA PRO A 165 3.01 -17.71 16.45
C PRO A 165 3.51 -16.52 17.27
N TYR A 166 3.79 -15.39 16.64
CA TYR A 166 4.13 -14.13 17.29
C TYR A 166 2.93 -13.19 17.30
N ILE A 167 2.76 -12.43 18.38
CA ILE A 167 1.68 -11.42 18.48
C ILE A 167 1.82 -10.35 17.39
N GLU A 168 3.04 -10.04 16.99
CA GLU A 168 3.37 -9.09 15.93
C GLU A 168 2.77 -9.49 14.58
N ASN A 169 2.77 -10.79 14.24
CA ASN A 169 2.13 -11.28 13.01
C ASN A 169 0.62 -11.02 13.04
N TYR A 170 -0.01 -11.31 14.17
CA TYR A 170 -1.44 -11.03 14.35
C TYR A 170 -1.73 -9.53 14.26
N LEU A 171 -0.93 -8.69 14.91
CA LEU A 171 -1.08 -7.24 14.83
C LEU A 171 -0.93 -6.74 13.40
N TYR A 172 0.08 -7.19 12.69
CA TYR A 172 0.35 -6.78 11.33
C TYR A 172 -0.75 -7.22 10.35
N GLU A 173 -1.15 -8.48 10.38
CA GLU A 173 -2.04 -9.07 9.38
C GLU A 173 -3.54 -8.86 9.69
N VAL A 174 -3.90 -8.70 10.97
CA VAL A 174 -5.30 -8.63 11.38
C VAL A 174 -5.69 -7.26 11.92
N VAL A 175 -4.84 -6.67 12.76
CA VAL A 175 -5.20 -5.43 13.46
C VAL A 175 -4.85 -4.20 12.62
N PHE A 176 -3.66 -4.15 12.04
CA PHE A 176 -3.19 -2.96 11.33
C PHE A 176 -3.89 -2.70 10.00
N VAL A 177 -4.60 -3.68 9.44
CA VAL A 177 -5.45 -3.47 8.26
C VAL A 177 -6.54 -2.42 8.51
N HIS A 178 -7.00 -2.28 9.76
CA HIS A 178 -7.95 -1.23 10.13
C HIS A 178 -7.34 0.17 10.10
N LEU A 179 -6.01 0.29 10.22
CA LEU A 179 -5.32 1.57 10.04
C LEU A 179 -5.37 2.06 8.59
N GLN A 180 -5.38 1.16 7.60
CA GLN A 180 -5.59 1.55 6.20
C GLN A 180 -6.97 2.19 6.01
N THR A 181 -8.01 1.59 6.60
CA THR A 181 -9.36 2.14 6.57
C THR A 181 -9.42 3.52 7.23
N LEU A 182 -8.75 3.68 8.38
CA LEU A 182 -8.66 4.98 9.06
C LEU A 182 -7.89 6.01 8.22
N GLY A 183 -6.79 5.63 7.59
CA GLY A 183 -6.03 6.49 6.69
C GLY A 183 -6.84 6.95 5.48
N SER A 184 -7.56 6.03 4.83
CA SER A 184 -8.46 6.33 3.71
C SER A 184 -9.59 7.30 4.14
N THR A 185 -10.23 7.02 5.28
CA THR A 185 -11.30 7.88 5.81
C THR A 185 -10.77 9.25 6.21
N TYR A 186 -9.61 9.32 6.83
CA TYR A 186 -8.94 10.59 7.15
C TYR A 186 -8.76 11.47 5.93
N GLU A 187 -8.29 10.90 4.82
CA GLU A 187 -8.13 11.65 3.56
C GLU A 187 -9.45 12.12 2.99
N GLN A 188 -10.48 11.26 3.00
CA GLN A 188 -11.82 11.62 2.53
C GLN A 188 -12.41 12.82 3.29
N VAL A 189 -12.19 12.90 4.60
CA VAL A 189 -12.71 13.96 5.44
C VAL A 189 -11.88 15.24 5.32
N THR A 190 -10.54 15.13 5.36
CA THR A 190 -9.65 16.30 5.38
C THR A 190 -9.50 16.98 4.02
N HIS A 191 -9.58 16.23 2.92
CA HIS A 191 -9.53 16.82 1.58
C HIS A 191 -10.78 17.65 1.29
N ARG A 192 -11.94 17.23 1.80
CA ARG A 192 -13.21 17.99 1.68
C ARG A 192 -13.21 19.30 2.46
N ALA A 193 -12.47 19.39 3.55
CA ALA A 193 -12.39 20.62 4.34
C ALA A 193 -11.58 21.73 3.65
N LYS A 194 -10.92 21.44 2.53
CA LYS A 194 -10.09 22.39 1.78
C LYS A 194 -10.75 22.94 0.52
N HIS A 195 -11.93 22.44 0.17
CA HIS A 195 -12.79 22.89 -0.94
C HIS A 195 -14.20 23.23 -0.43
#